data_6a632bad9f0677a7a0dbb57ae6e884cb
#
_entry.id   6a632bad9f0677a7a0dbb57ae6e884cb
#
_cell.length_a   1.000
_cell.length_b   1.000
_cell.length_c   1.000
_cell.angle_alpha   90.00
_cell.angle_beta   90.00
_cell.angle_gamma   90.00
#
_symmetry.space_group_name_H-M   'P 1'
#
loop_
_entity.id
_entity.type
_entity.pdbx_description
1 polymer ?
#
loop_
_entity_poly.entity_id
_entity_poly.type
_entity_poly.pdbx_seq_one_letter_code
_entity_poly.pdbx_strand_id
1 'polypeptide(L)'
;MLTAIRETDGQKLGAWEADKRDRPFVCFCCQRTVTLRQGGILAPHFAHRPPVTCEYGTGESEAHRRCKIALYEALSADARVTKCELERNLGTVRPDVSAYIGGVPVAIEVQLSALSLAKIAYRTGEYRRKGIYVLWLPVYQRALDAALYAPRPWELWLHAAYAGRVYYWLEGATVLPIHFRDYLINV
;
A
#
# COMPACT_ATOMS: atom_id res chain seq x y z
N MET A 1 -9.17 4.55 -3.60
CA MET A 1 -8.70 3.26 -4.18
C MET A 1 -8.33 3.42 -5.65
N LEU A 2 -7.36 2.67 -6.09
CA LEU A 2 -6.83 2.76 -7.45
C LEU A 2 -7.51 1.80 -8.44
N THR A 3 -8.24 0.80 -7.94
CA THR A 3 -8.91 -0.21 -8.77
C THR A 3 -10.39 -0.34 -8.44
N ALA A 4 -11.20 -0.70 -9.44
CA ALA A 4 -12.63 -1.03 -9.28
C ALA A 4 -13.03 -2.11 -10.28
N ILE A 5 -14.22 -2.66 -10.13
CA ILE A 5 -14.80 -3.62 -11.07
C ILE A 5 -15.74 -2.86 -12.01
N ARG A 6 -15.58 -3.06 -13.30
CA ARG A 6 -16.58 -2.66 -14.28
C ARG A 6 -17.77 -3.61 -14.18
N GLU A 7 -18.95 -3.07 -13.90
CA GLU A 7 -20.12 -3.90 -13.59
C GLU A 7 -20.61 -4.72 -14.79
N THR A 8 -20.39 -4.21 -16.01
CA THR A 8 -20.91 -4.82 -17.25
C THR A 8 -20.28 -6.17 -17.58
N ASP A 9 -19.04 -6.40 -17.20
CA ASP A 9 -18.27 -7.62 -17.54
C ASP A 9 -17.48 -8.22 -16.37
N GLY A 10 -17.54 -7.59 -15.21
CA GLY A 10 -16.81 -8.03 -14.04
C GLY A 10 -15.29 -7.79 -14.08
N GLN A 11 -14.79 -7.05 -15.08
CA GLN A 11 -13.37 -6.80 -15.23
C GLN A 11 -12.87 -5.81 -14.16
N LYS A 12 -11.76 -6.16 -13.48
CA LYS A 12 -11.03 -5.25 -12.62
C LYS A 12 -10.19 -4.29 -13.45
N LEU A 13 -10.37 -2.99 -13.26
CA LEU A 13 -9.66 -1.93 -13.98
C LEU A 13 -8.91 -1.00 -13.03
N GLY A 14 -7.73 -0.56 -13.46
CA GLY A 14 -7.03 0.58 -12.88
C GLY A 14 -7.73 1.89 -13.22
N ALA A 15 -7.69 2.86 -12.32
CA ALA A 15 -8.36 4.14 -12.55
C ALA A 15 -7.76 4.94 -13.72
N TRP A 16 -6.50 4.67 -14.09
CA TRP A 16 -5.83 5.28 -15.25
C TRP A 16 -6.19 4.59 -16.59
N GLU A 17 -6.67 3.35 -16.54
CA GLU A 17 -7.10 2.58 -17.71
C GLU A 17 -8.60 2.75 -17.99
N ALA A 18 -9.38 3.07 -16.94
CA ALA A 18 -10.81 3.16 -17.02
C ALA A 18 -11.29 4.43 -17.76
N ASP A 19 -12.31 4.30 -18.59
CA ASP A 19 -13.02 5.42 -19.21
C ASP A 19 -14.33 5.71 -18.45
N LYS A 20 -14.70 6.98 -18.31
CA LYS A 20 -15.98 7.38 -17.72
C LYS A 20 -17.20 6.84 -18.46
N ARG A 21 -17.03 6.47 -19.73
CA ARG A 21 -18.07 5.82 -20.55
C ARG A 21 -18.35 4.37 -20.14
N ASP A 22 -17.38 3.71 -19.49
CA ASP A 22 -17.50 2.31 -19.05
C ASP A 22 -18.29 2.13 -17.73
N ARG A 23 -18.97 3.19 -17.28
CA ARG A 23 -19.83 3.12 -16.09
C ARG A 23 -20.96 2.10 -16.26
N PRO A 24 -21.46 1.49 -15.15
CA PRO A 24 -21.07 1.74 -13.76
C PRO A 24 -19.84 0.94 -13.31
N PHE A 25 -19.13 1.51 -12.32
CA PHE A 25 -18.04 0.83 -11.61
C PHE A 25 -18.48 0.51 -10.18
N VAL A 26 -18.08 -0.64 -9.67
CA VAL A 26 -18.39 -1.05 -8.28
C VAL A 26 -17.12 -1.38 -7.50
N CYS A 27 -17.19 -1.13 -6.20
CA CYS A 27 -16.15 -1.54 -5.28
C CYS A 27 -16.17 -3.06 -5.15
N PHE A 28 -15.05 -3.73 -5.37
CA PHE A 28 -14.99 -5.19 -5.25
C PHE A 28 -15.19 -5.71 -3.81
N CYS A 29 -15.05 -4.85 -2.79
CA CYS A 29 -15.27 -5.23 -1.39
C CYS A 29 -16.74 -5.15 -0.96
N CYS A 30 -17.36 -3.97 -1.15
CA CYS A 30 -18.73 -3.71 -0.67
C CYS A 30 -19.78 -3.72 -1.80
N GLN A 31 -19.39 -3.97 -3.03
CA GLN A 31 -20.23 -3.99 -4.24
C GLN A 31 -21.05 -2.72 -4.50
N ARG A 32 -20.76 -1.63 -3.76
CA ARG A 32 -21.41 -0.34 -3.99
C ARG A 32 -20.77 0.39 -5.16
N THR A 33 -21.59 1.12 -5.89
CA THR A 33 -21.13 1.96 -7.01
C THR A 33 -20.10 2.99 -6.54
N VAL A 34 -19.05 3.12 -7.34
CA VAL A 34 -17.97 4.09 -7.14
C VAL A 34 -17.86 5.03 -8.33
N THR A 35 -17.34 6.22 -8.09
CA THR A 35 -17.16 7.24 -9.12
C THR A 35 -15.70 7.31 -9.53
N LEU A 36 -15.41 7.18 -10.82
CA LEU A 36 -14.09 7.45 -11.38
C LEU A 36 -13.82 8.95 -11.35
N ARG A 37 -12.74 9.33 -10.68
CA ARG A 37 -12.23 10.69 -10.62
C ARG A 37 -10.91 10.76 -11.38
N GLN A 38 -10.90 11.55 -12.44
CA GLN A 38 -9.75 11.83 -13.29
C GLN A 38 -9.66 13.33 -13.50
N GLY A 39 -8.51 13.90 -13.17
CA GLY A 39 -8.22 15.33 -13.32
C GLY A 39 -6.72 15.56 -13.42
N GLY A 40 -6.30 16.82 -13.67
CA GLY A 40 -4.89 17.17 -13.85
C GLY A 40 -4.08 17.32 -12.56
N ILE A 41 -4.72 17.33 -11.38
CA ILE A 41 -4.05 17.62 -10.10
C ILE A 41 -3.82 16.37 -9.26
N LEU A 42 -4.85 15.50 -9.19
CA LEU A 42 -4.79 14.28 -8.40
C LEU A 42 -4.66 13.06 -9.30
N ALA A 43 -3.94 12.04 -8.83
CA ALA A 43 -3.87 10.78 -9.53
C ALA A 43 -5.28 10.20 -9.75
N PRO A 44 -5.56 9.60 -10.92
CA PRO A 44 -6.84 8.94 -11.18
C PRO A 44 -7.18 7.95 -10.08
N HIS A 45 -8.43 8.00 -9.60
CA HIS A 45 -8.88 7.10 -8.54
C HIS A 45 -10.39 6.90 -8.55
N PHE A 46 -10.84 5.80 -7.93
CA PHE A 46 -12.25 5.56 -7.65
C PHE A 46 -12.61 6.03 -6.24
N ALA A 47 -13.77 6.67 -6.09
CA ALA A 47 -14.26 7.18 -4.83
C ALA A 47 -15.68 6.69 -4.55
N HIS A 48 -15.93 6.26 -3.31
CA HIS A 48 -17.27 6.00 -2.81
C HIS A 48 -18.07 7.30 -2.67
N ARG A 49 -19.39 7.20 -2.80
CA ARG A 49 -20.29 8.31 -2.44
C ARG A 49 -20.63 8.22 -0.96
N PRO A 50 -20.74 9.37 -0.26
CA PRO A 50 -21.19 9.38 1.12
C PRO A 50 -22.62 8.80 1.28
N PRO A 51 -22.95 8.18 2.43
CA PRO A 51 -22.05 7.85 3.54
C PRO A 51 -21.12 6.67 3.21
N VAL A 52 -19.83 6.81 3.57
CA VAL A 52 -18.83 5.78 3.29
C VAL A 52 -18.70 4.86 4.49
N THR A 53 -19.20 3.64 4.36
CA THR A 53 -19.10 2.58 5.38
C THR A 53 -18.06 1.51 5.00
N CYS A 54 -17.51 1.58 3.79
CA CYS A 54 -16.54 0.62 3.30
C CYS A 54 -15.15 0.93 3.86
N GLU A 55 -14.54 -0.05 4.50
CA GLU A 55 -13.20 0.05 5.09
C GLU A 55 -12.12 0.46 4.06
N TYR A 56 -12.28 0.07 2.81
CA TYR A 56 -11.36 0.40 1.71
C TYR A 56 -11.70 1.70 0.98
N GLY A 57 -12.74 2.41 1.41
CA GLY A 57 -13.22 3.64 0.77
C GLY A 57 -12.80 4.92 1.48
N THR A 58 -12.19 4.82 2.66
CA THR A 58 -11.88 5.97 3.52
C THR A 58 -10.38 6.18 3.68
N GLY A 59 -9.94 7.45 3.67
CA GLY A 59 -8.64 7.84 4.22
C GLY A 59 -7.43 7.68 3.33
N GLU A 60 -7.55 7.25 2.08
CA GLU A 60 -6.39 7.15 1.19
C GLU A 60 -5.96 8.53 0.69
N SER A 61 -4.78 8.98 1.15
CA SER A 61 -4.19 10.25 0.75
C SER A 61 -3.60 10.18 -0.67
N GLU A 62 -3.34 11.35 -1.26
CA GLU A 62 -2.67 11.45 -2.55
C GLU A 62 -1.25 10.85 -2.50
N ALA A 63 -0.50 11.09 -1.41
CA ALA A 63 0.81 10.51 -1.22
C ALA A 63 0.78 8.97 -1.21
N HIS A 64 -0.25 8.38 -0.58
CA HIS A 64 -0.46 6.93 -0.59
C HIS A 64 -0.70 6.40 -2.00
N ARG A 65 -1.60 7.03 -2.76
CA ARG A 65 -1.88 6.64 -4.16
C ARG A 65 -0.63 6.72 -5.02
N ARG A 66 0.12 7.83 -4.95
CA ARG A 66 1.37 8.00 -5.71
C ARG A 66 2.41 6.95 -5.40
N CYS A 67 2.61 6.63 -4.12
CA CYS A 67 3.51 5.55 -3.71
C CYS A 67 3.10 4.20 -4.31
N LYS A 68 1.82 3.84 -4.23
CA LYS A 68 1.30 2.59 -4.81
C LYS A 68 1.51 2.52 -6.31
N ILE A 69 1.24 3.61 -7.04
CA ILE A 69 1.44 3.69 -8.49
C ILE A 69 2.92 3.54 -8.83
N ALA A 70 3.80 4.30 -8.18
CA ALA A 70 5.23 4.25 -8.43
C ALA A 70 5.82 2.84 -8.17
N LEU A 71 5.40 2.19 -7.09
CA LEU A 71 5.80 0.81 -6.80
C LEU A 71 5.28 -0.18 -7.84
N TYR A 72 4.02 -0.04 -8.25
CA TYR A 72 3.42 -0.90 -9.28
C TYR A 72 4.15 -0.75 -10.62
N GLU A 73 4.43 0.46 -11.06
CA GLU A 73 5.15 0.75 -12.30
C GLU A 73 6.57 0.18 -12.26
N ALA A 74 7.31 0.44 -11.16
CA ALA A 74 8.67 -0.06 -11.00
C ALA A 74 8.74 -1.57 -10.98
N LEU A 75 7.83 -2.24 -10.25
CA LEU A 75 7.77 -3.70 -10.19
C LEU A 75 7.34 -4.30 -11.52
N SER A 76 6.37 -3.69 -12.21
CA SER A 76 5.89 -4.18 -13.51
C SER A 76 6.96 -4.08 -14.61
N ALA A 77 7.91 -3.15 -14.48
CA ALA A 77 9.02 -2.98 -15.42
C ALA A 77 10.20 -3.94 -15.15
N ASP A 78 10.25 -4.61 -13.99
CA ASP A 78 11.35 -5.52 -13.64
C ASP A 78 11.10 -6.92 -14.21
N ALA A 79 12.02 -7.43 -15.02
CA ALA A 79 11.91 -8.75 -15.66
C ALA A 79 11.83 -9.94 -14.67
N ARG A 80 12.24 -9.74 -13.40
CA ARG A 80 12.15 -10.75 -12.33
C ARG A 80 10.76 -10.82 -11.71
N VAL A 81 9.88 -9.85 -12.05
CA VAL A 81 8.56 -9.71 -11.46
C VAL A 81 7.49 -10.25 -12.39
N THR A 82 6.58 -11.02 -11.84
CA THR A 82 5.41 -11.52 -12.55
C THR A 82 4.15 -11.31 -11.71
N LYS A 83 2.99 -11.26 -12.35
CA LYS A 83 1.68 -11.13 -11.68
C LYS A 83 1.63 -9.94 -10.72
N CYS A 84 2.19 -8.79 -11.14
CA CYS A 84 2.10 -7.56 -10.36
C CYS A 84 0.66 -7.02 -10.42
N GLU A 85 0.07 -6.78 -9.25
CA GLU A 85 -1.31 -6.29 -9.13
C GLU A 85 -1.43 -5.26 -8.02
N LEU A 86 -2.20 -4.21 -8.28
CA LEU A 86 -2.68 -3.29 -7.25
C LEU A 86 -3.93 -3.84 -6.56
N GLU A 87 -3.99 -3.66 -5.25
CA GLU A 87 -5.19 -3.90 -4.46
C GLU A 87 -5.81 -5.29 -4.71
N ARG A 88 -4.97 -6.32 -4.77
CA ARG A 88 -5.42 -7.70 -4.97
C ARG A 88 -6.26 -8.19 -3.82
N ASN A 89 -7.45 -8.70 -4.11
CA ASN A 89 -8.30 -9.31 -3.08
C ASN A 89 -7.81 -10.71 -2.74
N LEU A 90 -7.35 -10.90 -1.50
CA LEU A 90 -6.92 -12.20 -0.96
C LEU A 90 -7.88 -12.73 0.12
N GLY A 91 -9.11 -12.28 0.13
CA GLY A 91 -10.14 -12.61 1.10
C GLY A 91 -10.00 -11.78 2.37
N THR A 92 -9.25 -12.27 3.35
CA THR A 92 -9.08 -11.62 4.66
C THR A 92 -8.14 -10.41 4.65
N VAL A 93 -7.32 -10.25 3.61
CA VAL A 93 -6.38 -9.12 3.43
C VAL A 93 -6.35 -8.67 1.99
N ARG A 94 -5.96 -7.41 1.81
CA ARG A 94 -5.76 -6.76 0.50
C ARG A 94 -4.49 -5.94 0.56
N PRO A 95 -3.38 -6.40 -0.05
CA PRO A 95 -2.15 -5.62 -0.14
C PRO A 95 -2.34 -4.41 -1.06
N ASP A 96 -1.58 -3.34 -0.80
CA ASP A 96 -1.54 -2.20 -1.69
C ASP A 96 -0.96 -2.57 -3.05
N VAL A 97 0.14 -3.33 -3.03
CA VAL A 97 0.74 -3.95 -4.23
C VAL A 97 1.06 -5.40 -3.93
N SER A 98 0.83 -6.30 -4.86
CA SER A 98 1.26 -7.70 -4.77
C SER A 98 1.97 -8.13 -6.04
N ALA A 99 2.96 -9.01 -5.92
CA ALA A 99 3.71 -9.51 -7.06
C ALA A 99 4.36 -10.86 -6.73
N TYR A 100 4.85 -11.54 -7.77
CA TYR A 100 5.84 -12.61 -7.62
C TYR A 100 7.21 -12.06 -8.05
N ILE A 101 8.16 -12.03 -7.13
CA ILE A 101 9.53 -11.54 -7.36
C ILE A 101 10.47 -12.74 -7.34
N GLY A 102 11.08 -13.08 -8.48
CA GLY A 102 11.88 -14.30 -8.59
C GLY A 102 11.12 -15.57 -8.23
N GLY A 103 9.82 -15.63 -8.53
CA GLY A 103 8.93 -16.73 -8.19
C GLY A 103 8.38 -16.72 -6.75
N VAL A 104 8.81 -15.78 -5.91
CA VAL A 104 8.37 -15.65 -4.51
C VAL A 104 7.18 -14.70 -4.41
N PRO A 105 6.05 -15.09 -3.79
CA PRO A 105 4.89 -14.21 -3.62
C PRO A 105 5.16 -13.16 -2.54
N VAL A 106 4.99 -11.88 -2.90
CA VAL A 106 5.24 -10.73 -2.03
C VAL A 106 4.02 -9.82 -2.00
N ALA A 107 3.69 -9.32 -0.83
CA ALA A 107 2.74 -8.25 -0.58
C ALA A 107 3.49 -7.00 -0.08
N ILE A 108 3.16 -5.83 -0.60
CA ILE A 108 3.69 -4.55 -0.12
C ILE A 108 2.53 -3.75 0.45
N GLU A 109 2.71 -3.27 1.68
CA GLU A 109 1.77 -2.45 2.44
C GLU A 109 2.36 -1.08 2.67
N VAL A 110 1.82 -0.08 2.00
CA VAL A 110 2.26 1.31 2.13
C VAL A 110 1.67 1.94 3.38
N GLN A 111 2.51 2.52 4.24
CA GLN A 111 2.08 3.05 5.52
C GLN A 111 2.43 4.53 5.68
N LEU A 112 1.41 5.39 5.77
CA LEU A 112 1.58 6.84 6.00
C LEU A 112 1.30 7.25 7.45
N SER A 113 0.41 6.54 8.13
CA SER A 113 -0.02 6.87 9.49
C SER A 113 0.31 5.73 10.46
N ALA A 114 0.33 6.02 11.74
CA ALA A 114 0.54 4.98 12.74
C ALA A 114 -0.54 3.90 12.67
N LEU A 115 -0.11 2.64 12.60
CA LEU A 115 -0.97 1.47 12.78
C LEU A 115 -0.81 0.91 14.18
N SER A 116 -1.87 0.31 14.72
CA SER A 116 -1.74 -0.47 15.94
C SER A 116 -0.91 -1.74 15.67
N LEU A 117 -0.09 -2.14 16.64
CA LEU A 117 0.68 -3.39 16.56
C LEU A 117 -0.22 -4.60 16.30
N ALA A 118 -1.41 -4.63 16.92
CA ALA A 118 -2.39 -5.70 16.71
C ALA A 118 -2.81 -5.80 15.25
N LYS A 119 -3.02 -4.69 14.56
CA LYS A 119 -3.41 -4.67 13.14
C LYS A 119 -2.26 -5.14 12.23
N ILE A 120 -1.02 -4.70 12.51
CA ILE A 120 0.17 -5.15 11.78
C ILE A 120 0.37 -6.65 11.97
N ALA A 121 0.36 -7.13 13.21
CA ALA A 121 0.55 -8.53 13.54
C ALA A 121 -0.54 -9.42 12.91
N TYR A 122 -1.82 -9.00 12.99
CA TYR A 122 -2.93 -9.71 12.36
C TYR A 122 -2.73 -9.83 10.85
N ARG A 123 -2.49 -8.71 10.14
CA ARG A 123 -2.33 -8.72 8.68
C ARG A 123 -1.09 -9.52 8.26
N THR A 124 0.02 -9.36 8.98
CA THR A 124 1.24 -10.17 8.74
C THR A 124 0.97 -11.66 8.91
N GLY A 125 0.21 -12.04 9.94
CA GLY A 125 -0.23 -13.41 10.15
C GLY A 125 -1.11 -13.95 9.02
N GLU A 126 -2.01 -13.11 8.46
CA GLU A 126 -2.84 -13.48 7.32
C GLU A 126 -2.00 -13.73 6.05
N TYR A 127 -1.00 -12.87 5.77
CA TYR A 127 -0.08 -13.09 4.66
C TYR A 127 0.74 -14.37 4.84
N ARG A 128 1.25 -14.61 6.05
CA ARG A 128 2.00 -15.84 6.38
C ARG A 128 1.16 -17.11 6.14
N ARG A 129 -0.12 -17.12 6.56
CA ARG A 129 -1.03 -18.26 6.34
C ARG A 129 -1.27 -18.56 4.86
N LYS A 130 -1.12 -17.53 4.00
CA LYS A 130 -1.25 -17.65 2.55
C LYS A 130 0.10 -17.96 1.85
N GLY A 131 1.20 -18.12 2.60
CA GLY A 131 2.54 -18.29 2.05
C GLY A 131 3.10 -17.07 1.35
N ILE A 132 2.64 -15.87 1.71
CA ILE A 132 3.01 -14.59 1.09
C ILE A 132 3.94 -13.84 2.05
N TYR A 133 5.10 -13.42 1.57
CA TYR A 133 5.97 -12.51 2.31
C TYR A 133 5.40 -11.08 2.26
N VAL A 134 5.46 -10.36 3.37
CA VAL A 134 4.97 -8.98 3.42
C VAL A 134 6.10 -8.01 3.72
N LEU A 135 6.15 -6.92 2.95
CA LEU A 135 6.95 -5.74 3.22
C LEU A 135 6.01 -4.60 3.63
N TRP A 136 6.11 -4.19 4.89
CA TRP A 136 5.52 -2.95 5.38
C TRP A 136 6.46 -1.81 5.00
N LEU A 137 5.97 -0.89 4.20
CA LEU A 137 6.75 0.20 3.62
C LEU A 137 6.20 1.55 4.09
N PRO A 138 6.67 2.08 5.22
CA PRO A 138 6.33 3.43 5.63
C PRO A 138 6.85 4.46 4.64
N VAL A 139 6.09 5.56 4.49
CA VAL A 139 6.53 6.70 3.72
C VAL A 139 7.50 7.54 4.56
N TYR A 140 8.61 7.94 3.95
CA TYR A 140 9.63 8.75 4.58
C TYR A 140 9.06 10.07 5.11
N GLN A 141 9.53 10.47 6.29
CA GLN A 141 9.14 11.71 6.94
C GLN A 141 10.38 12.48 7.35
N ARG A 142 10.39 13.80 7.17
CA ARG A 142 11.51 14.68 7.56
C ARG A 142 11.93 14.57 9.03
N ALA A 143 11.05 14.10 9.91
CA ALA A 143 11.41 13.83 11.30
C ALA A 143 12.55 12.82 11.45
N LEU A 144 12.77 11.96 10.46
CA LEU A 144 13.87 10.99 10.43
C LEU A 144 15.25 11.65 10.15
N ASP A 145 15.28 12.91 9.71
CA ASP A 145 16.52 13.67 9.51
C ASP A 145 17.06 14.26 10.84
N ALA A 146 16.27 14.21 11.91
CA ALA A 146 16.67 14.74 13.19
C ALA A 146 17.83 13.93 13.80
N ALA A 147 18.76 14.63 14.48
CA ALA A 147 19.88 13.99 15.15
C ALA A 147 19.42 12.96 16.22
N LEU A 148 18.23 13.18 16.79
CA LEU A 148 17.57 12.27 17.72
C LEU A 148 16.16 11.99 17.17
N TYR A 149 15.86 10.73 16.94
CA TYR A 149 14.55 10.25 16.53
C TYR A 149 14.06 9.20 17.53
N ALA A 150 12.83 9.35 18.02
CA ALA A 150 12.18 8.36 18.87
C ALA A 150 11.27 7.48 18.02
N PRO A 151 11.69 6.25 17.67
CA PRO A 151 10.86 5.35 16.88
C PRO A 151 9.55 5.02 17.58
N ARG A 152 8.47 4.98 16.84
CA ARG A 152 7.16 4.55 17.33
C ARG A 152 7.15 3.04 17.56
N PRO A 153 6.27 2.50 18.41
CA PRO A 153 6.20 1.06 18.68
C PRO A 153 6.10 0.18 17.43
N TRP A 154 5.36 0.62 16.42
CA TRP A 154 5.22 -0.12 15.17
C TRP A 154 6.50 -0.09 14.31
N GLU A 155 7.30 0.98 14.36
CA GLU A 155 8.61 1.07 13.69
C GLU A 155 9.63 0.15 14.37
N LEU A 156 9.60 0.09 15.70
CA LEU A 156 10.43 -0.86 16.45
C LEU A 156 10.07 -2.32 16.13
N TRP A 157 8.77 -2.59 15.99
CA TRP A 157 8.32 -3.91 15.56
C TRP A 157 8.82 -4.27 14.17
N LEU A 158 8.72 -3.35 13.18
CA LEU A 158 9.26 -3.55 11.84
C LEU A 158 10.79 -3.72 11.86
N HIS A 159 11.49 -2.91 12.65
CA HIS A 159 12.93 -2.99 12.83
C HIS A 159 13.35 -4.39 13.31
N ALA A 160 12.65 -4.95 14.29
CA ALA A 160 12.89 -6.31 14.76
C ALA A 160 12.53 -7.36 13.67
N ALA A 161 11.41 -7.20 12.97
CA ALA A 161 10.95 -8.13 11.96
C ALA A 161 11.86 -8.19 10.72
N TYR A 162 12.56 -7.10 10.40
CA TYR A 162 13.43 -6.97 9.23
C TYR A 162 14.92 -6.92 9.58
N ALA A 163 15.31 -7.66 10.58
CA ALA A 163 16.72 -7.83 11.02
C ALA A 163 17.45 -6.49 11.25
N GLY A 164 16.80 -5.60 11.99
CA GLY A 164 17.39 -4.31 12.39
C GLY A 164 17.30 -3.20 11.34
N ARG A 165 16.34 -3.28 10.43
CA ARG A 165 16.11 -2.23 9.43
C ARG A 165 14.63 -1.93 9.28
N VAL A 166 14.31 -0.65 9.02
CA VAL A 166 12.99 -0.25 8.53
C VAL A 166 13.18 0.37 7.15
N TYR A 167 12.43 -0.08 6.18
CA TYR A 167 12.52 0.40 4.80
C TYR A 167 11.49 1.50 4.60
N TYR A 168 11.93 2.72 4.33
CA TYR A 168 11.05 3.86 4.07
C TYR A 168 11.02 4.19 2.58
N TRP A 169 9.84 4.33 2.04
CA TRP A 169 9.68 4.83 0.67
C TRP A 169 9.97 6.34 0.64
N LEU A 170 10.84 6.76 -0.25
CA LEU A 170 11.24 8.16 -0.42
C LEU A 170 10.49 8.80 -1.59
N GLU A 171 10.76 8.31 -2.80
CA GLU A 171 10.09 8.75 -4.03
C GLU A 171 10.32 7.73 -5.16
N GLY A 172 9.46 7.72 -6.19
CA GLY A 172 9.58 6.81 -7.33
C GLY A 172 9.72 5.36 -6.89
N ALA A 173 10.82 4.71 -7.25
CA ALA A 173 11.21 3.36 -6.83
C ALA A 173 12.25 3.35 -5.69
N THR A 174 12.59 4.51 -5.12
CA THR A 174 13.64 4.63 -4.12
C THR A 174 13.12 4.27 -2.73
N VAL A 175 13.81 3.33 -2.09
CA VAL A 175 13.56 2.88 -0.72
C VAL A 175 14.80 3.09 0.12
N LEU A 176 14.66 3.71 1.29
CA LEU A 176 15.74 4.01 2.22
C LEU A 176 15.71 3.07 3.42
N PRO A 177 16.72 2.19 3.61
CA PRO A 177 16.84 1.39 4.82
C PRO A 177 17.36 2.24 5.97
N ILE A 178 16.64 2.27 7.10
CA ILE A 178 17.05 2.98 8.31
C ILE A 178 17.24 1.97 9.45
N HIS A 179 18.33 2.11 10.18
CA HIS A 179 18.64 1.35 11.37
C HIS A 179 18.55 2.26 12.60
N PHE A 180 17.73 1.89 13.58
CA PHE A 180 17.65 2.59 14.86
C PHE A 180 18.70 2.02 15.81
N ARG A 181 19.42 2.93 16.50
CA ARG A 181 20.40 2.59 17.53
C ARG A 181 20.06 3.32 18.82
N ASP A 182 20.39 2.72 19.94
CA ASP A 182 20.33 3.39 21.24
C ASP A 182 21.29 4.57 21.25
N TYR A 183 20.85 5.67 21.86
CA TYR A 183 21.64 6.86 22.07
C TYR A 183 21.82 7.08 23.58
N LEU A 184 23.07 7.08 24.04
CA LEU A 184 23.41 7.39 25.43
C LEU A 184 23.54 8.91 25.59
N ILE A 185 22.67 9.52 26.40
CA ILE A 185 22.80 10.90 26.82
C ILE A 185 23.74 10.88 28.02
N ASN A 186 24.95 11.42 27.92
CA ASN A 186 25.76 11.72 29.08
C ASN A 186 25.13 12.92 29.80
N VAL A 187 24.53 12.69 30.95
CA VAL A 187 23.98 13.71 31.85
C VAL A 187 25.07 14.19 32.78
#